data_f3476dd6a15be7dc1abe209b6f27563a
#
_entry.id   f3476dd6a15be7dc1abe209b6f27563a
#
_cell.length_a   1.000
_cell.length_b   1.000
_cell.length_c   1.000
_cell.angle_alpha   90.00
_cell.angle_beta   90.00
_cell.angle_gamma   90.00
#
_symmetry.space_group_name_H-M   'P 1'
#
loop_
_entity.id
_entity.type
_entity.pdbx_description
1 polymer ?
#
loop_
_entity_poly.entity_id
_entity_poly.type
_entity_poly.pdbx_seq_one_letter_code
_entity_poly.pdbx_strand_id
1 'polypeptide(L)' 'MKNRVEQLRKESGLNQDDFAKLLRVSRQTISSIETGKYNPSLELAFAISDFFGKQIEEIFIYERSAKNEKR' A
#
# COMPACT_ATOMS: atom_id res chain seq x y z
N MET A 1 -0.40 9.47 0.82
CA MET A 1 0.97 8.94 0.98
C MET A 1 1.38 8.20 -0.29
N LYS A 2 2.56 8.47 -0.77
CA LYS A 2 3.06 7.77 -1.94
C LYS A 2 3.37 6.33 -1.60
N ASN A 3 3.19 5.44 -2.57
CA ASN A 3 3.46 4.04 -2.33
C ASN A 3 3.74 3.32 -3.64
N ARG A 4 4.19 2.08 -3.53
CA ARG A 4 4.52 1.24 -4.67
C ARG A 4 3.56 0.07 -4.82
N VAL A 5 2.37 0.18 -4.24
CA VAL A 5 1.41 -0.92 -4.27
C VAL A 5 1.02 -1.28 -5.70
N GLU A 6 0.71 -0.27 -6.51
CA GLU A 6 0.32 -0.53 -7.90
C GLU A 6 1.43 -1.21 -8.66
N GLN A 7 2.66 -0.73 -8.51
CA GLN A 7 3.80 -1.31 -9.19
C GLN A 7 3.98 -2.77 -8.81
N LEU A 8 3.96 -3.05 -7.51
CA LEU A 8 4.18 -4.41 -7.03
C LEU A 8 3.04 -5.32 -7.44
N ARG A 9 1.82 -4.80 -7.44
CA ARG A 9 0.67 -5.57 -7.88
C ARG A 9 0.81 -5.97 -9.34
N LYS A 10 1.18 -5.02 -10.19
CA LYS A 10 1.34 -5.29 -11.61
C LYS A 10 2.48 -6.27 -11.88
N GLU A 11 3.57 -6.13 -11.14
CA GLU A 11 4.68 -7.06 -11.27
C GLU A 11 4.27 -8.47 -10.87
N SER A 12 3.28 -8.58 -9.99
CA SER A 12 2.76 -9.88 -9.58
C SER A 12 1.71 -10.44 -10.54
N GLY A 13 1.38 -9.68 -11.59
CA GLY A 13 0.42 -10.15 -12.58
C GLY A 13 -1.03 -10.06 -12.13
N LEU A 14 -1.33 -9.26 -11.13
CA LEU A 14 -2.68 -9.17 -10.56
C LEU A 14 -3.37 -7.89 -10.99
N ASN A 15 -4.67 -7.98 -11.29
CA ASN A 15 -5.46 -6.78 -11.45
C ASN A 15 -5.99 -6.36 -10.08
N GLN A 16 -6.65 -5.19 -10.02
CA GLN A 16 -7.13 -4.67 -8.75
C GLN A 16 -8.17 -5.56 -8.09
N ASP A 17 -9.07 -6.15 -8.89
CA ASP A 17 -10.11 -7.03 -8.35
C ASP A 17 -9.52 -8.24 -7.66
N ASP A 18 -8.59 -8.91 -8.33
CA ASP A 18 -8.00 -10.11 -7.78
C ASP A 18 -7.20 -9.81 -6.53
N PHE A 19 -6.43 -8.73 -6.58
CA PHE A 19 -5.64 -8.33 -5.42
C PHE A 19 -6.54 -8.00 -4.22
N ALA A 20 -7.64 -7.29 -4.49
CA ALA A 20 -8.58 -6.95 -3.44
C ALA A 20 -9.17 -8.21 -2.80
N LYS A 21 -9.53 -9.20 -3.63
CA LYS A 21 -10.08 -10.44 -3.11
C LYS A 21 -9.08 -11.17 -2.23
N LEU A 22 -7.83 -11.20 -2.63
CA LEU A 22 -6.80 -11.86 -1.84
C LEU A 22 -6.62 -11.20 -0.48
N LEU A 23 -6.76 -9.88 -0.44
CA LEU A 23 -6.61 -9.13 0.82
C LEU A 23 -7.94 -8.96 1.55
N ARG A 24 -9.03 -9.45 0.97
CA ARG A 24 -10.37 -9.39 1.59
C ARG A 24 -10.85 -7.97 1.81
N VAL A 25 -10.59 -7.11 0.83
CA VAL A 25 -11.08 -5.73 0.84
C VAL A 25 -11.76 -5.46 -0.49
N SER A 26 -12.40 -4.31 -0.61
CA SER A 26 -13.04 -3.94 -1.86
C SER A 26 -12.02 -3.46 -2.87
N ARG A 27 -12.37 -3.58 -4.16
CA ARG A 27 -11.54 -3.04 -5.22
C ARG A 27 -11.32 -1.55 -5.03
N GLN A 28 -12.36 -0.84 -4.58
CA GLN A 28 -12.26 0.60 -4.38
C GLN A 28 -11.22 0.93 -3.32
N THR A 29 -11.11 0.09 -2.29
CA THR A 29 -10.07 0.29 -1.28
C THR A 29 -8.69 0.21 -1.91
N ILE A 30 -8.46 -0.78 -2.76
CA ILE A 30 -7.17 -0.91 -3.45
C ILE A 30 -6.91 0.30 -4.33
N SER A 31 -7.90 0.70 -5.13
CA SER A 31 -7.74 1.86 -6.00
C SER A 31 -7.39 3.13 -5.21
N SER A 32 -8.08 3.34 -4.09
CA SER A 32 -7.85 4.53 -3.27
C SER A 32 -6.47 4.52 -2.63
N ILE A 33 -5.98 3.34 -2.24
CA ILE A 33 -4.64 3.23 -1.70
C ILE A 33 -3.61 3.55 -2.79
N GLU A 34 -3.78 2.97 -3.97
CA GLU A 34 -2.81 3.14 -5.05
C GLU A 34 -2.70 4.58 -5.52
N THR A 35 -3.80 5.32 -5.47
CA THR A 35 -3.78 6.73 -5.85
C THR A 35 -3.31 7.65 -4.73
N GLY A 36 -3.09 7.10 -3.54
CA GLY A 36 -2.64 7.90 -2.41
C GLY A 36 -3.72 8.65 -1.68
N LYS A 37 -4.98 8.45 -2.07
CA LYS A 37 -6.09 9.14 -1.42
C LYS A 37 -6.43 8.57 -0.06
N TYR A 38 -6.11 7.32 0.16
CA TYR A 38 -6.48 6.62 1.37
C TYR A 38 -5.27 5.84 1.86
N ASN A 39 -4.95 6.01 3.12
CA ASN A 39 -3.89 5.22 3.73
C ASN A 39 -4.50 3.99 4.36
N PRO A 40 -3.94 2.81 4.13
CA PRO A 40 -4.53 1.61 4.71
C PRO A 40 -4.43 1.63 6.22
N SER A 41 -5.33 0.88 6.86
CA SER A 41 -5.19 0.62 8.28
C SER A 41 -3.85 -0.08 8.52
N LEU A 42 -3.39 -0.04 9.77
CA LEU A 42 -2.14 -0.70 10.10
C LEU A 42 -2.22 -2.20 9.76
N GLU A 43 -3.34 -2.81 10.07
CA GLU A 43 -3.52 -4.23 9.79
C GLU A 43 -3.44 -4.51 8.28
N LEU A 44 -4.08 -3.69 7.48
CA LEU A 44 -4.04 -3.87 6.03
C LEU A 44 -2.64 -3.61 5.49
N ALA A 45 -1.93 -2.63 6.04
CA ALA A 45 -0.57 -2.36 5.63
C ALA A 45 0.33 -3.57 5.88
N PHE A 46 0.18 -4.21 7.03
CA PHE A 46 0.94 -5.43 7.31
C PHE A 46 0.55 -6.56 6.38
N ALA A 47 -0.73 -6.69 6.05
CA ALA A 47 -1.17 -7.72 5.12
C ALA A 47 -0.56 -7.52 3.74
N ILE A 48 -0.48 -6.28 3.28
CA ILE A 48 0.13 -5.96 2.00
C ILE A 48 1.63 -6.27 2.05
N SER A 49 2.28 -5.89 3.13
CA SER A 49 3.69 -6.17 3.34
C SER A 49 3.96 -7.67 3.28
N ASP A 50 3.15 -8.43 3.99
CA ASP A 50 3.30 -9.88 4.04
C ASP A 50 3.07 -10.50 2.66
N PHE A 51 2.07 -9.99 1.94
CA PHE A 51 1.75 -10.53 0.62
C PHE A 51 2.92 -10.39 -0.34
N PHE A 52 3.56 -9.23 -0.35
CA PHE A 52 4.67 -9.00 -1.27
C PHE A 52 6.01 -9.43 -0.72
N GLY A 53 6.07 -9.84 0.54
CA GLY A 53 7.35 -10.21 1.15
C GLY A 53 8.31 -9.05 1.26
N LYS A 54 7.80 -7.85 1.49
CA LYS A 54 8.60 -6.65 1.59
C LYS A 54 8.23 -5.88 2.84
N GLN A 55 9.16 -5.11 3.34
CA GLN A 55 8.91 -4.30 4.52
C GLN A 55 7.96 -3.16 4.17
N ILE A 56 7.23 -2.69 5.16
CA ILE A 56 6.29 -1.59 4.97
C ILE A 56 7.00 -0.38 4.39
N GLU A 57 8.21 -0.09 4.87
CA GLU A 57 8.97 1.07 4.40
C GLU A 57 9.39 0.95 2.94
N GLU A 58 9.45 -0.26 2.42
CA GLU A 58 9.76 -0.46 1.01
C GLU A 58 8.54 -0.23 0.12
N ILE A 59 7.36 -0.31 0.69
CA ILE A 59 6.11 -0.20 -0.05
C ILE A 59 5.50 1.19 0.09
N PHE A 60 5.47 1.70 1.32
CA PHE A 60 4.85 2.99 1.61
C PHE A 60 5.95 4.01 1.92
N ILE A 61 5.92 5.11 1.18
CA ILE A 61 6.99 6.10 1.26
C ILE A 61 6.55 7.22 2.18
N TYR A 62 7.18 7.28 3.35
CA TYR A 62 6.89 8.32 4.30
C TYR A 62 7.85 9.48 4.08
N GLU A 63 7.30 10.62 3.75
CA GLU A 63 8.09 11.83 3.51
C GLU A 63 8.02 12.71 4.73
N ARG A 64 9.16 12.91 5.36
CA ARG A 64 9.22 13.76 6.54
C ARG A 64 9.52 15.18 6.09
N SER A 65 8.74 16.12 6.59
CA SER A 65 9.08 17.51 6.36
C SER A 65 10.17 17.93 7.36
N ALA A 66 10.86 19.02 7.04
CA ALA A 66 11.89 19.53 7.94
C ALA A 66 11.32 19.85 9.30
N LYS A 67 10.05 20.21 9.36
CA LYS A 67 9.43 20.58 10.62
C LYS A 67 9.29 19.40 11.57
N ASN A 68 9.30 18.20 11.06
CA ASN A 68 9.11 17.01 11.88
C ASN A 68 10.38 16.50 12.49
N GLU A 69 11.49 17.07 12.15
CA GLU A 69 12.77 16.58 12.62
C GLU A 69 13.02 16.84 14.08
N LYS A 70 12.24 17.70 14.65
CA LYS A 70 12.47 18.09 16.03
C LYS A 70 12.04 17.03 17.03
N ARG A 71 11.34 16.05 16.63
CA ARG A 71 10.86 15.04 17.55
C ARG A 71 11.93 14.05 17.91
#